data_cfcf4ebc270ac544dccb80239e214e23
#
_entry.id   cfcf4ebc270ac544dccb80239e214e23
#
_cell.length_a   1.000
_cell.length_b   1.000
_cell.length_c   1.000
_cell.angle_alpha   90.00
_cell.angle_beta   90.00
_cell.angle_gamma   90.00
#
_symmetry.space_group_name_H-M   'P 1'
#
loop_
_entity.id
_entity.type
_entity.pdbx_description
1 polymer ?
#
loop_
_entity_poly.entity_id
_entity_poly.type
_entity_poly.pdbx_seq_one_letter_code
_entity_poly.pdbx_strand_id
1 'polypeptide(L)'
;HISPCFSLTSARDSFCGGKLSSLYAAAKRAMVALFERHYQDLVNGNYVPRPQDLSKGSFHLAKELEPASEVFLDKSYQGREILNLLRARTFPGNPSCYFHDGGKKYEVRISIEEVKNGAD
;
A
#
# COMPACT_ATOMS: atom_id res chain seq x y z
N HIS A 1 29.05 8.31 2.62
CA HIS A 1 27.78 9.05 2.66
C HIS A 1 26.75 8.33 1.81
N ILE A 2 26.06 7.40 2.39
CA ILE A 2 25.03 6.61 1.73
C ILE A 2 23.70 7.24 2.13
N SER A 3 23.07 7.99 1.21
CA SER A 3 21.66 8.29 1.29
C SER A 3 20.90 6.97 1.19
N PRO A 4 20.12 6.58 2.19
CA PRO A 4 19.20 5.48 2.01
C PRO A 4 18.01 5.99 1.18
N CYS A 5 18.19 6.00 -0.11
CA CYS A 5 17.05 5.98 -1.01
C CYS A 5 16.43 4.59 -0.81
N PHE A 6 15.38 4.49 -0.01
CA PHE A 6 14.55 3.31 0.03
C PHE A 6 13.92 3.18 -1.36
N SER A 7 14.60 2.48 -2.23
CA SER A 7 14.08 2.10 -3.53
C SER A 7 12.97 1.08 -3.28
N LEU A 8 11.73 1.53 -3.34
CA LEU A 8 10.53 0.68 -3.40
C LEU A 8 10.46 -0.17 -4.68
N THR A 9 11.48 -0.11 -5.52
CA THR A 9 11.50 -0.79 -6.81
C THR A 9 11.81 -2.28 -6.74
N SER A 10 12.33 -2.79 -5.62
CA SER A 10 12.66 -4.22 -5.47
C SER A 10 11.47 -5.11 -5.04
N ALA A 11 10.31 -4.53 -4.73
CA ALA A 11 9.15 -5.30 -4.29
C ALA A 11 8.21 -5.72 -5.43
N ARG A 12 8.60 -5.50 -6.70
CA ARG A 12 7.71 -5.78 -7.83
C ARG A 12 7.60 -7.25 -8.22
N ASP A 13 8.53 -8.09 -7.82
CA ASP A 13 8.64 -9.44 -8.36
C ASP A 13 8.29 -10.57 -7.38
N SER A 14 8.22 -10.32 -6.09
CA SER A 14 7.70 -11.32 -5.16
C SER A 14 6.30 -10.93 -4.69
N PHE A 15 5.37 -11.85 -4.85
CA PHE A 15 4.03 -11.76 -4.28
C PHE A 15 4.18 -11.88 -2.75
N CYS A 16 4.56 -10.77 -2.12
CA CYS A 16 4.52 -10.68 -0.67
C CYS A 16 3.04 -10.68 -0.26
N GLY A 17 2.55 -11.75 0.37
CA GLY A 17 1.16 -11.92 0.82
C GLY A 17 0.68 -10.90 1.85
N GLY A 18 1.43 -9.80 2.05
CA GLY A 18 1.11 -8.73 2.98
C GLY A 18 -0.14 -7.95 2.59
N LYS A 19 -1.05 -7.78 3.53
CA LYS A 19 -2.18 -6.85 3.45
C LYS A 19 -1.67 -5.42 3.62
N LEU A 20 -2.41 -4.42 3.13
CA LEU A 20 -2.09 -3.00 3.35
C LEU A 20 -1.90 -2.69 4.85
N SER A 21 -2.67 -3.35 5.72
CA SER A 21 -2.56 -3.20 7.18
C SER A 21 -1.17 -3.59 7.73
N SER A 22 -0.54 -4.64 7.19
CA SER A 22 0.81 -5.04 7.61
C SER A 22 1.88 -4.05 7.14
N LEU A 23 1.73 -3.53 5.92
CA LEU A 23 2.60 -2.47 5.40
C LEU A 23 2.47 -1.19 6.23
N TYR A 24 1.25 -0.79 6.57
CA TYR A 24 0.98 0.37 7.41
C TYR A 24 1.60 0.24 8.80
N ALA A 25 1.46 -0.93 9.45
CA ALA A 25 2.08 -1.20 10.73
C ALA A 25 3.63 -1.16 10.67
N ALA A 26 4.21 -1.70 9.59
CA ALA A 26 5.65 -1.62 9.35
C ALA A 26 6.12 -0.17 9.12
N ALA A 27 5.38 0.62 8.35
CA ALA A 27 5.67 2.02 8.11
C ALA A 27 5.65 2.85 9.40
N LYS A 28 4.67 2.63 10.29
CA LYS A 28 4.63 3.31 11.59
C LYS A 28 5.86 3.03 12.44
N ARG A 29 6.32 1.77 12.51
CA ARG A 29 7.54 1.42 13.24
C ARG A 29 8.78 2.06 12.61
N ALA A 30 8.87 2.04 11.28
CA ALA A 30 9.97 2.64 10.55
C ALA A 30 10.04 4.16 10.73
N MET A 31 8.89 4.84 10.80
CA MET A 31 8.82 6.29 11.06
C MET A 31 9.40 6.66 12.44
N VAL A 32 9.06 5.91 13.48
CA VAL A 32 9.60 6.14 14.83
C VAL A 32 11.11 5.94 14.82
N ALA A 33 11.61 4.84 14.28
CA ALA A 33 13.04 4.57 14.20
C ALA A 33 13.80 5.62 13.36
N LEU A 34 13.20 6.11 12.29
CA LEU A 34 13.76 7.17 11.47
C LEU A 34 13.85 8.47 12.25
N PHE A 35 12.80 8.84 12.99
CA PHE A 35 12.77 10.02 13.82
C PHE A 35 13.85 9.95 14.92
N GLU A 36 13.91 8.86 15.67
CA GLU A 36 14.91 8.66 16.74
C GLU A 36 16.33 8.80 16.21
N ARG A 37 16.60 8.27 15.01
CA ARG A 37 17.93 8.33 14.39
C ARG A 37 18.33 9.74 13.97
N HIS A 38 17.39 10.55 13.51
CA HIS A 38 17.69 11.85 12.89
C HIS A 38 17.30 13.06 13.73
N TYR A 39 16.66 12.83 14.88
CA TYR A 39 16.15 13.92 15.72
C TYR A 39 17.26 14.90 16.14
N GLN A 40 18.42 14.40 16.57
CA GLN A 40 19.53 15.25 16.99
C GLN A 40 20.09 16.08 15.84
N ASP A 41 20.18 15.50 14.65
CA ASP A 41 20.63 16.24 13.46
C ASP A 41 19.64 17.34 13.09
N LEU A 42 18.34 17.08 13.21
CA LEU A 42 17.30 18.08 12.97
C LEU A 42 17.37 19.24 13.95
N VAL A 43 17.50 18.95 15.25
CA VAL A 43 17.59 19.98 16.31
C VAL A 43 18.87 20.82 16.19
N ASN A 44 19.98 20.19 15.82
CA ASN A 44 21.28 20.85 15.68
C ASN A 44 21.45 21.52 14.31
N GLY A 45 20.49 21.46 13.42
CA GLY A 45 20.56 22.03 12.07
C GLY A 45 21.56 21.31 11.14
N ASN A 46 21.94 20.07 11.46
CA ASN A 46 22.92 19.29 10.71
C ASN A 46 22.23 18.57 9.51
N TYR A 47 21.53 19.30 8.68
CA TYR A 47 20.87 18.75 7.49
C TYR A 47 20.96 19.73 6.32
N VAL A 48 20.90 19.16 5.12
CA VAL A 48 20.84 19.94 3.88
C VAL A 48 19.48 19.72 3.24
N PRO A 49 18.59 20.74 3.23
CA PRO A 49 17.30 20.61 2.59
C PRO A 49 17.48 20.48 1.07
N ARG A 50 16.67 19.63 0.44
CA ARG A 50 16.62 19.49 -1.01
C ARG A 50 15.22 19.86 -1.48
N PRO A 51 15.09 20.69 -2.54
CA PRO A 51 13.81 20.96 -3.14
C PRO A 51 13.15 19.66 -3.60
N GLN A 52 11.86 19.53 -3.33
CA GLN A 52 11.09 18.43 -3.87
C GLN A 52 10.74 18.70 -5.35
N ASP A 53 10.96 17.72 -6.21
CA ASP A 53 10.54 17.77 -7.60
C ASP A 53 9.03 17.52 -7.69
N LEU A 54 8.26 18.58 -7.74
CA LEU A 54 6.80 18.51 -7.77
C LEU A 54 6.24 17.90 -9.07
N SER A 55 7.06 17.82 -10.13
CA SER A 55 6.64 17.19 -11.39
C SER A 55 6.50 15.68 -11.29
N LYS A 56 7.14 15.07 -10.30
CA LYS A 56 7.10 13.61 -10.04
C LYS A 56 6.04 13.21 -9.02
N GLY A 57 5.34 14.16 -8.45
CA GLY A 57 4.27 13.92 -7.50
C GLY A 57 2.91 13.75 -8.18
N SER A 58 1.99 13.08 -7.49
CA SER A 58 0.58 13.06 -7.82
C SER A 58 -0.24 13.52 -6.62
N PHE A 59 -1.34 14.19 -6.87
CA PHE A 59 -2.27 14.62 -5.84
C PHE A 59 -3.59 13.88 -6.00
N HIS A 60 -4.05 13.24 -4.94
CA HIS A 60 -5.30 12.49 -4.92
C HIS A 60 -6.16 12.94 -3.73
N LEU A 61 -7.44 13.09 -3.99
CA LEU A 61 -8.42 13.40 -2.95
C LEU A 61 -8.96 12.11 -2.32
N ALA A 62 -9.25 12.15 -1.01
CA ALA A 62 -9.85 11.01 -0.31
C ALA A 62 -11.16 10.54 -0.95
N LYS A 63 -11.95 11.44 -1.53
CA LYS A 63 -13.21 11.12 -2.24
C LYS A 63 -13.01 10.26 -3.51
N GLU A 64 -11.81 10.22 -4.06
CA GLU A 64 -11.49 9.39 -5.24
C GLU A 64 -11.32 7.91 -4.88
N LEU A 65 -11.17 7.64 -3.59
CA LEU A 65 -10.90 6.31 -3.08
C LEU A 65 -12.09 5.35 -3.28
N GLU A 66 -13.30 5.83 -3.07
CA GLU A 66 -14.50 5.00 -3.19
C GLU A 66 -14.73 4.54 -4.63
N PRO A 67 -14.83 5.41 -5.64
CA PRO A 67 -15.00 4.97 -7.02
C PRO A 67 -13.83 4.10 -7.52
N ALA A 68 -12.60 4.36 -7.07
CA ALA A 68 -11.44 3.51 -7.39
C ALA A 68 -11.46 2.12 -6.73
N SER A 69 -12.42 1.88 -5.83
CA SER A 69 -12.59 0.59 -5.13
C SER A 69 -13.69 -0.27 -5.74
N GLU A 70 -14.38 0.22 -6.77
CA GLU A 70 -15.43 -0.53 -7.45
C GLU A 70 -14.85 -1.57 -8.40
N VAL A 71 -15.36 -2.79 -8.28
CA VAL A 71 -15.07 -3.91 -9.19
C VAL A 71 -16.27 -4.09 -10.12
N PHE A 72 -16.05 -4.02 -11.42
CA PHE A 72 -17.11 -4.17 -12.41
C PHE A 72 -17.16 -5.64 -12.87
N LEU A 73 -18.32 -6.30 -12.71
CA LEU A 73 -18.49 -7.72 -13.00
C LEU A 73 -18.38 -8.06 -14.49
N ASP A 74 -18.65 -7.10 -15.35
CA ASP A 74 -18.59 -7.22 -16.81
C ASP A 74 -17.25 -6.79 -17.42
N LYS A 75 -16.29 -6.31 -16.58
CA LYS A 75 -14.96 -5.91 -17.01
C LYS A 75 -13.97 -7.06 -16.90
N SER A 76 -13.11 -7.22 -17.89
CA SER A 76 -11.97 -8.13 -17.82
C SER A 76 -10.83 -7.51 -17.04
N TYR A 77 -10.24 -8.27 -16.13
CA TYR A 77 -9.05 -7.90 -15.34
C TYR A 77 -7.95 -8.94 -15.52
N GLN A 78 -6.71 -8.49 -15.50
CA GLN A 78 -5.60 -9.43 -15.29
C GLN A 78 -5.63 -9.95 -13.85
N GLY A 79 -5.36 -11.24 -13.65
CA GLY A 79 -5.42 -11.86 -12.31
C GLY A 79 -4.58 -11.12 -11.26
N ARG A 80 -3.37 -10.67 -11.62
CA ARG A 80 -2.51 -9.89 -10.72
C ARG A 80 -3.10 -8.51 -10.39
N GLU A 81 -3.71 -7.86 -11.37
CA GLU A 81 -4.34 -6.54 -11.19
C GLU A 81 -5.49 -6.61 -10.18
N ILE A 82 -6.43 -7.54 -10.37
CA ILE A 82 -7.57 -7.68 -9.45
C ILE A 82 -7.13 -8.10 -8.05
N LEU A 83 -6.19 -9.02 -7.92
CA LEU A 83 -5.67 -9.43 -6.62
C LEU A 83 -4.97 -8.27 -5.89
N ASN A 84 -4.22 -7.43 -6.60
CA ASN A 84 -3.58 -6.26 -6.02
C ASN A 84 -4.61 -5.22 -5.57
N LEU A 85 -5.65 -4.98 -6.35
CA LEU A 85 -6.73 -4.07 -5.99
C LEU A 85 -7.45 -4.53 -4.73
N LEU A 86 -7.89 -5.78 -4.67
CA LEU A 86 -8.58 -6.37 -3.53
C LEU A 86 -7.71 -6.35 -2.27
N ARG A 87 -6.43 -6.69 -2.40
CA ARG A 87 -5.44 -6.68 -1.33
C ARG A 87 -5.20 -5.29 -0.76
N ALA A 88 -5.08 -4.28 -1.65
CA ALA A 88 -4.84 -2.90 -1.27
C ALA A 88 -6.02 -2.31 -0.49
N ARG A 89 -7.24 -2.79 -0.73
CA ARG A 89 -8.47 -2.30 -0.09
C ARG A 89 -8.95 -3.16 1.08
N THR A 90 -8.34 -4.31 1.34
CA THR A 90 -8.67 -5.14 2.51
C THR A 90 -7.93 -4.61 3.73
N PHE A 91 -8.54 -3.64 4.41
CA PHE A 91 -8.00 -3.03 5.64
C PHE A 91 -9.06 -3.12 6.75
N PRO A 92 -8.77 -3.73 7.91
CA PRO A 92 -9.72 -3.84 9.00
C PRO A 92 -10.28 -2.48 9.43
N GLY A 93 -11.59 -2.40 9.61
CA GLY A 93 -12.27 -1.17 10.05
C GLY A 93 -12.47 -0.10 8.96
N ASN A 94 -12.03 -0.35 7.74
CA ASN A 94 -12.22 0.55 6.60
C ASN A 94 -13.05 -0.10 5.50
N PRO A 95 -13.74 0.72 4.64
CA PRO A 95 -14.42 0.22 3.46
C PRO A 95 -13.45 -0.54 2.55
N SER A 96 -13.90 -1.67 2.01
CA SER A 96 -13.15 -2.51 1.09
C SER A 96 -13.58 -2.27 -0.37
N CYS A 97 -13.04 -3.05 -1.30
CA CYS A 97 -13.60 -3.11 -2.64
C CYS A 97 -15.05 -3.57 -2.58
N TYR A 98 -15.82 -3.15 -3.56
CA TYR A 98 -17.23 -3.52 -3.68
C TYR A 98 -17.63 -3.71 -5.15
N PHE A 99 -18.73 -4.37 -5.36
CA PHE A 99 -19.39 -4.48 -6.65
C PHE A 99 -20.90 -4.37 -6.50
N HIS A 100 -21.59 -4.11 -7.59
CA HIS A 100 -23.04 -4.10 -7.64
C HIS A 100 -23.53 -5.31 -8.46
N ASP A 101 -24.56 -5.98 -7.94
CA ASP A 101 -25.25 -7.03 -8.62
C ASP A 101 -26.74 -7.02 -8.24
N GLY A 102 -27.64 -7.08 -9.24
CA GLY A 102 -29.09 -7.06 -9.02
C GLY A 102 -29.58 -5.84 -8.22
N GLY A 103 -28.92 -4.67 -8.36
CA GLY A 103 -29.26 -3.45 -7.62
C GLY A 103 -28.77 -3.42 -6.16
N LYS A 104 -28.00 -4.42 -5.74
CA LYS A 104 -27.41 -4.51 -4.40
C LYS A 104 -25.90 -4.28 -4.46
N LYS A 105 -25.37 -3.67 -3.39
CA LYS A 105 -23.92 -3.45 -3.20
C LYS A 105 -23.35 -4.54 -2.31
N TYR A 106 -22.26 -5.17 -2.74
CA TYR A 106 -21.54 -6.21 -2.01
C TYR A 106 -20.12 -5.80 -1.75
N GLU A 107 -19.63 -5.94 -0.54
CA GLU A 107 -18.22 -5.75 -0.19
C GLU A 107 -17.41 -7.02 -0.42
N VAL A 108 -16.16 -6.84 -0.89
CA VAL A 108 -15.22 -7.93 -1.14
C VAL A 108 -13.99 -7.73 -0.27
N ARG A 109 -13.68 -8.74 0.54
CA ARG A 109 -12.44 -8.84 1.32
C ARG A 109 -11.74 -10.14 0.96
N ILE A 110 -10.40 -10.10 0.87
CA ILE A 110 -9.63 -11.30 0.55
C ILE A 110 -8.64 -11.64 1.65
N SER A 111 -8.36 -12.94 1.78
CA SER A 111 -7.23 -13.47 2.52
C SER A 111 -6.36 -14.28 1.55
N ILE A 112 -5.06 -14.01 1.56
CA ILE A 112 -4.09 -14.70 0.71
C ILE A 112 -3.04 -15.28 1.65
N GLU A 113 -2.86 -16.58 1.57
CA GLU A 113 -1.91 -17.32 2.40
C GLU A 113 -0.99 -18.15 1.51
N GLU A 114 0.28 -18.18 1.87
CA GLU A 114 1.24 -19.07 1.21
C GLU A 114 0.95 -20.52 1.61
N VAL A 115 0.78 -21.37 0.63
CA VAL A 115 0.70 -22.82 0.87
C VAL A 115 2.11 -23.33 1.11
N LYS A 116 2.44 -23.65 2.36
CA LYS A 116 3.66 -24.36 2.68
C LYS A 116 3.51 -25.80 2.19
N ASN A 117 4.25 -26.16 1.16
CA ASN A 117 4.38 -27.56 0.77
C ASN A 117 4.93 -28.31 1.98
N GLY A 118 4.09 -29.15 2.58
CA GLY A 118 4.55 -30.06 3.60
C GLY A 118 5.70 -30.88 3.01
N ALA A 119 6.83 -30.87 3.66
CA ALA A 119 7.87 -31.85 3.38
C ALA A 119 7.27 -33.23 3.69
N ASP A 120 7.03 -34.05 2.65
CA ASP A 120 6.84 -35.48 2.80
C ASP A 120 8.15 -36.14 3.26
#